data_9ba2be9de6e110a6282a3668ee228f1a
#
_entry.id   9ba2be9de6e110a6282a3668ee228f1a
#
_cell.length_a   1.000
_cell.length_b   1.000
_cell.length_c   1.000
_cell.angle_alpha   90.00
_cell.angle_beta   90.00
_cell.angle_gamma   90.00
#
_symmetry.space_group_name_H-M   'P 1'
#
loop_
_entity.id
_entity.type
_entity.pdbx_description
1 polymer ?
#
loop_
_entity_poly.entity_id
_entity_poly.type
_entity_poly.pdbx_seq_one_letter_code
_entity_poly.pdbx_strand_id
1 'polypeptide(L)'
;MNSDHARLTRFERLLSHVTRVAPGEGRTAFLFFLHGFLLLASYQVMKALREAFMLAKFSAEERAYAVATMALVLMIAVPLYGRLRHHLEGALLLRAVTLFFVLTLPMFAVLAHYGVPIAFPFFIWVGIYGVMAVSQMWAFAADSFNVRSGQRLFVVIMLGANLGALTGSKLTELVVALLSPMGLMILATMTLGATLFLANPARAAIPEGSRVVEIERSRPVPRLLGGIGLVLRDRYLLTIALFVVLLNWINTTGEYILADYVKADAVARVAESGGTLDLGTLITEFYGNFNFWVTLISLCIQLFLVSRIYQAVGVRGALLVHPIIVAVGYGVLALAPLIGGFIPIFSLIRRIKFAENGLDYSLMNTTRQALFLPIDRASKYDGKTAIDTFFWRFGDLIQAVGIYVGLNLLGWHSHQFAVLTFILALAWIALAVRMGRDFSQKSHENLVNTPPAAVEPIPDLLYSPGESFMHPVSPTAFYDAEPGDVLKLRACRDDGRRLPHWMHFNAGLQTFTGKAPLHAEITELRITVVASNLDGLEARSTFMVRRRTS
;
A
#
# COMPACT_ATOMS: atom_id res chain seq x y z
N MET A 1 15.57 -37.28 16.08
CA MET A 1 14.38 -36.44 16.01
C MET A 1 14.23 -35.75 17.35
N ASN A 2 14.93 -34.64 17.56
CA ASN A 2 14.78 -33.80 18.74
C ASN A 2 14.07 -32.52 18.32
N SER A 3 12.82 -32.40 18.68
CA SER A 3 12.09 -31.13 18.64
C SER A 3 12.53 -30.31 19.86
N ASP A 4 13.69 -29.66 19.74
CA ASP A 4 14.01 -28.55 20.63
C ASP A 4 12.92 -27.49 20.47
N HIS A 5 12.05 -27.40 21.47
CA HIS A 5 11.18 -26.24 21.65
C HIS A 5 12.06 -25.04 21.99
N ALA A 6 12.63 -24.42 20.95
CA ALA A 6 13.43 -23.21 21.09
C ALA A 6 12.56 -22.17 21.79
N ARG A 7 12.86 -21.84 23.04
CA ARG A 7 12.12 -20.87 23.85
C ARG A 7 12.38 -19.49 23.26
N LEU A 8 11.30 -18.73 23.07
CA LEU A 8 11.37 -17.33 22.66
C LEU A 8 12.28 -16.54 23.61
N THR A 9 13.20 -15.77 23.06
CA THR A 9 13.99 -14.79 23.82
C THR A 9 13.11 -13.74 24.47
N ARG A 10 13.62 -12.98 25.43
CA ARG A 10 12.87 -11.86 26.06
C ARG A 10 12.41 -10.83 25.01
N PHE A 11 13.24 -10.56 24.01
CA PHE A 11 12.94 -9.65 22.93
C PHE A 11 11.86 -10.20 21.98
N GLU A 12 11.91 -11.47 21.62
CA GLU A 12 10.88 -12.12 20.80
C GLU A 12 9.53 -12.18 21.52
N ARG A 13 9.53 -12.36 22.84
CA ARG A 13 8.31 -12.26 23.66
C ARG A 13 7.71 -10.84 23.64
N LEU A 14 8.54 -9.80 23.69
CA LEU A 14 8.07 -8.42 23.54
C LEU A 14 7.46 -8.20 22.15
N LEU A 15 8.12 -8.63 21.09
CA LEU A 15 7.62 -8.54 19.72
C LEU A 15 6.33 -9.36 19.50
N SER A 16 6.15 -10.44 20.25
CA SER A 16 4.95 -11.28 20.16
C SER A 16 3.66 -10.60 20.58
N HIS A 17 3.72 -9.45 21.28
CA HIS A 17 2.55 -8.59 21.54
C HIS A 17 2.08 -7.83 20.30
N VAL A 18 2.96 -7.64 19.31
CA VAL A 18 2.67 -6.92 18.07
C VAL A 18 2.30 -7.90 16.94
N THR A 19 3.06 -9.00 16.82
CA THR A 19 2.83 -10.02 15.79
C THR A 19 3.41 -11.36 16.23
N ARG A 20 2.95 -12.46 15.62
CA ARG A 20 3.49 -13.80 15.91
C ARG A 20 4.93 -13.92 15.37
N VAL A 21 5.91 -14.00 16.24
CA VAL A 21 7.34 -14.17 15.91
C VAL A 21 7.74 -15.61 16.20
N ALA A 22 8.42 -16.25 15.25
CA ALA A 22 8.98 -17.57 15.46
C ALA A 22 10.35 -17.47 16.18
N PRO A 23 10.78 -18.53 16.91
CA PRO A 23 12.08 -18.56 17.54
C PRO A 23 13.21 -18.32 16.52
N GLY A 24 14.15 -17.44 16.85
CA GLY A 24 15.26 -17.04 15.98
C GLY A 24 14.96 -15.91 14.99
N GLU A 25 13.69 -15.49 14.82
CA GLU A 25 13.33 -14.37 13.95
C GLU A 25 13.57 -12.97 14.59
N GLY A 26 13.78 -12.90 15.90
CA GLY A 26 13.86 -11.62 16.63
C GLY A 26 14.94 -10.67 16.12
N ARG A 27 16.14 -11.19 15.85
CA ARG A 27 17.26 -10.40 15.30
C ARG A 27 16.94 -9.88 13.90
N THR A 28 16.38 -10.70 13.06
CA THR A 28 15.94 -10.35 11.70
C THR A 28 14.89 -9.26 11.74
N ALA A 29 13.84 -9.45 12.54
CA ALA A 29 12.76 -8.48 12.71
C ALA A 29 13.30 -7.12 13.17
N PHE A 30 14.22 -7.10 14.13
CA PHE A 30 14.85 -5.87 14.63
C PHE A 30 15.68 -5.15 13.54
N LEU A 31 16.50 -5.89 12.79
CA LEU A 31 17.33 -5.28 11.75
C LEU A 31 16.50 -4.68 10.61
N PHE A 32 15.43 -5.36 10.19
CA PHE A 32 14.50 -4.81 9.20
C PHE A 32 13.68 -3.64 9.76
N PHE A 33 13.25 -3.70 11.02
CA PHE A 33 12.64 -2.57 11.72
C PHE A 33 13.57 -1.35 11.73
N LEU A 34 14.83 -1.52 12.14
CA LEU A 34 15.81 -0.46 12.22
C LEU A 34 16.16 0.11 10.83
N HIS A 35 16.25 -0.74 9.81
CA HIS A 35 16.45 -0.32 8.43
C HIS A 35 15.29 0.59 7.96
N GLY A 36 14.04 0.15 8.13
CA GLY A 36 12.85 0.96 7.80
C GLY A 36 12.78 2.25 8.61
N PHE A 37 13.09 2.19 9.90
CA PHE A 37 13.13 3.35 10.79
C PHE A 37 14.12 4.43 10.29
N LEU A 38 15.37 4.07 10.06
CA LEU A 38 16.41 5.01 9.61
C LEU A 38 16.11 5.56 8.21
N LEU A 39 15.63 4.72 7.31
CA LEU A 39 15.27 5.12 5.95
C LEU A 39 14.17 6.19 5.96
N LEU A 40 13.07 5.95 6.67
CA LEU A 40 11.96 6.90 6.74
C LEU A 40 12.26 8.12 7.61
N ALA A 41 13.09 8.00 8.63
CA ALA A 41 13.58 9.14 9.39
C ALA A 41 14.37 10.10 8.50
N SER A 42 15.35 9.59 7.73
CA SER A 42 16.13 10.42 6.79
C SER A 42 15.24 11.04 5.70
N TYR A 43 14.24 10.28 5.19
CA TYR A 43 13.32 10.79 4.18
C TYR A 43 12.49 11.98 4.68
N GLN A 44 11.97 11.92 5.92
CA GLN A 44 11.16 13.01 6.46
C GLN A 44 11.97 14.29 6.70
N VAL A 45 13.23 14.15 7.12
CA VAL A 45 14.14 15.29 7.19
C VAL A 45 14.31 15.96 5.82
N MET A 46 14.61 15.15 4.79
CA MET A 46 14.79 15.67 3.42
C MET A 46 13.50 16.25 2.84
N LYS A 47 12.34 15.67 3.16
CA LYS A 47 11.04 16.16 2.73
C LYS A 47 10.74 17.56 3.27
N ALA A 48 11.07 17.84 4.53
CA ALA A 48 10.90 19.19 5.11
C ALA A 48 11.90 20.19 4.51
N LEU A 49 13.17 19.81 4.38
CA LEU A 49 14.21 20.63 3.76
C LEU A 49 13.89 20.98 2.31
N ARG A 50 13.34 20.05 1.55
CA ARG A 50 12.90 20.27 0.17
C ARG A 50 11.93 21.44 0.05
N GLU A 51 10.92 21.47 0.90
CA GLU A 51 9.94 22.55 0.93
C GLU A 51 10.59 23.89 1.37
N ALA A 52 11.49 23.83 2.35
CA ALA A 52 12.18 25.00 2.85
C ALA A 52 13.10 25.64 1.77
N PHE A 53 13.94 24.84 1.11
CA PHE A 53 14.81 25.37 0.05
C PHE A 53 14.01 25.94 -1.12
N MET A 54 12.87 25.31 -1.44
CA MET A 54 12.00 25.78 -2.51
C MET A 54 11.32 27.10 -2.14
N LEU A 55 10.60 27.15 -1.00
CA LEU A 55 9.79 28.29 -0.63
C LEU A 55 10.60 29.48 -0.07
N ALA A 56 11.84 29.24 0.41
CA ALA A 56 12.72 30.34 0.82
C ALA A 56 13.19 31.20 -0.36
N LYS A 57 13.30 30.61 -1.56
CA LYS A 57 13.82 31.30 -2.76
C LYS A 57 12.76 31.52 -3.84
N PHE A 58 11.76 30.68 -3.92
CA PHE A 58 10.75 30.60 -4.96
C PHE A 58 9.33 30.74 -4.41
N SER A 59 8.38 31.08 -5.26
CA SER A 59 6.96 31.19 -4.92
C SER A 59 6.29 29.81 -4.81
N ALA A 60 5.07 29.77 -4.27
CA ALA A 60 4.23 28.56 -4.29
C ALA A 60 3.87 28.13 -5.73
N GLU A 61 3.80 29.09 -6.68
CA GLU A 61 3.61 28.82 -8.12
C GLU A 61 4.79 28.02 -8.68
N GLU A 62 6.01 28.52 -8.48
CA GLU A 62 7.23 27.84 -8.95
C GLU A 62 7.42 26.47 -8.30
N ARG A 63 6.97 26.33 -7.03
CA ARG A 63 6.88 25.00 -6.38
C ARG A 63 5.92 24.06 -7.12
N ALA A 64 4.76 24.54 -7.59
CA ALA A 64 3.85 23.71 -8.39
C ALA A 64 4.49 23.25 -9.70
N TYR A 65 5.29 24.10 -10.35
CA TYR A 65 6.08 23.72 -11.54
C TYR A 65 7.18 22.70 -11.22
N ALA A 66 7.81 22.80 -10.05
CA ALA A 66 8.77 21.79 -9.60
C ALA A 66 8.09 20.44 -9.36
N VAL A 67 6.86 20.39 -8.83
CA VAL A 67 6.05 19.17 -8.69
C VAL A 67 5.74 18.57 -10.05
N ALA A 68 5.31 19.38 -11.03
CA ALA A 68 5.06 18.92 -12.40
C ALA A 68 6.32 18.37 -13.08
N THR A 69 7.45 19.08 -12.94
CA THR A 69 8.74 18.62 -13.47
C THR A 69 9.16 17.29 -12.83
N MET A 70 9.01 17.18 -11.50
CA MET A 70 9.26 15.92 -10.78
C MET A 70 8.34 14.80 -11.29
N ALA A 71 7.08 15.08 -11.57
CA ALA A 71 6.14 14.11 -12.13
C ALA A 71 6.60 13.59 -13.50
N LEU A 72 7.02 14.48 -14.40
CA LEU A 72 7.59 14.09 -15.72
C LEU A 72 8.84 13.23 -15.58
N VAL A 73 9.75 13.62 -14.70
CA VAL A 73 10.97 12.83 -14.44
C VAL A 73 10.64 11.45 -13.90
N LEU A 74 9.69 11.35 -12.97
CA LEU A 74 9.26 10.07 -12.39
C LEU A 74 8.53 9.18 -13.40
N MET A 75 7.77 9.73 -14.34
CA MET A 75 7.15 8.96 -15.43
C MET A 75 8.20 8.22 -16.27
N ILE A 76 9.43 8.75 -16.37
CA ILE A 76 10.55 8.14 -17.08
C ILE A 76 11.38 7.27 -16.15
N ALA A 77 11.73 7.78 -14.97
CA ALA A 77 12.64 7.13 -14.04
C ALA A 77 12.07 5.81 -13.47
N VAL A 78 10.76 5.74 -13.16
CA VAL A 78 10.16 4.54 -12.58
C VAL A 78 10.18 3.34 -13.55
N PRO A 79 9.77 3.46 -14.84
CA PRO A 79 9.92 2.37 -15.81
C PRO A 79 11.38 1.97 -16.07
N LEU A 80 12.29 2.95 -16.15
CA LEU A 80 13.71 2.68 -16.32
C LEU A 80 14.28 1.89 -15.14
N TYR A 81 13.94 2.28 -13.93
CA TYR A 81 14.28 1.54 -12.72
C TYR A 81 13.70 0.11 -12.73
N GLY A 82 12.46 -0.07 -13.17
CA GLY A 82 11.84 -1.39 -13.34
C GLY A 82 12.66 -2.32 -14.27
N ARG A 83 13.19 -1.78 -15.37
CA ARG A 83 14.10 -2.52 -16.26
C ARG A 83 15.43 -2.86 -15.58
N LEU A 84 16.03 -1.91 -14.88
CA LEU A 84 17.30 -2.12 -14.17
C LEU A 84 17.20 -3.23 -13.12
N ARG A 85 16.06 -3.33 -12.45
CA ARG A 85 15.77 -4.37 -11.46
C ARG A 85 15.77 -5.79 -12.04
N HIS A 86 15.52 -5.96 -13.35
CA HIS A 86 15.59 -7.26 -14.01
C HIS A 86 17.03 -7.74 -14.25
N HIS A 87 17.98 -6.82 -14.33
CA HIS A 87 19.38 -7.12 -14.65
C HIS A 87 20.28 -7.20 -13.42
N LEU A 88 19.83 -6.72 -12.24
CA LEU A 88 20.62 -6.66 -11.03
C LEU A 88 19.95 -7.46 -9.90
N GLU A 89 20.77 -8.17 -9.12
CA GLU A 89 20.30 -8.84 -7.90
C GLU A 89 19.73 -7.82 -6.90
N GLY A 90 18.65 -8.19 -6.20
CA GLY A 90 17.91 -7.28 -5.32
C GLY A 90 18.77 -6.60 -4.25
N ALA A 91 19.73 -7.31 -3.65
CA ALA A 91 20.63 -6.76 -2.64
C ALA A 91 21.69 -5.80 -3.23
N LEU A 92 22.21 -6.10 -4.43
CA LEU A 92 23.16 -5.23 -5.12
C LEU A 92 22.48 -3.94 -5.56
N LEU A 93 21.27 -4.03 -6.12
CA LEU A 93 20.48 -2.89 -6.53
C LEU A 93 20.13 -1.98 -5.34
N LEU A 94 19.70 -2.56 -4.21
CA LEU A 94 19.42 -1.80 -2.97
C LEU A 94 20.66 -1.00 -2.56
N ARG A 95 21.84 -1.62 -2.55
CA ARG A 95 23.09 -0.95 -2.16
C ARG A 95 23.48 0.13 -3.15
N ALA A 96 23.46 -0.15 -4.46
CA ALA A 96 23.83 0.80 -5.49
C ALA A 96 22.96 2.06 -5.44
N VAL A 97 21.65 1.91 -5.30
CA VAL A 97 20.72 3.04 -5.21
C VAL A 97 20.89 3.79 -3.88
N THR A 98 21.00 3.08 -2.75
CA THR A 98 21.22 3.75 -1.46
C THR A 98 22.56 4.51 -1.47
N LEU A 99 23.63 3.90 -2.01
CA LEU A 99 24.94 4.54 -2.13
C LEU A 99 24.88 5.79 -3.02
N PHE A 100 24.16 5.73 -4.15
CA PHE A 100 23.94 6.90 -5.00
C PHE A 100 23.33 8.06 -4.20
N PHE A 101 22.28 7.80 -3.40
CA PHE A 101 21.65 8.83 -2.59
C PHE A 101 22.54 9.32 -1.44
N VAL A 102 23.31 8.44 -0.80
CA VAL A 102 24.27 8.80 0.26
C VAL A 102 25.40 9.67 -0.26
N LEU A 103 25.86 9.46 -1.49
CA LEU A 103 26.94 10.26 -2.09
C LEU A 103 26.44 11.60 -2.65
N THR A 104 25.23 11.62 -3.23
CA THR A 104 24.68 12.83 -3.85
C THR A 104 24.09 13.81 -2.84
N LEU A 105 23.62 13.36 -1.68
CA LEU A 105 23.05 14.26 -0.66
C LEU A 105 24.08 15.23 -0.07
N PRO A 106 25.30 14.83 0.36
CA PRO A 106 26.32 15.76 0.81
C PRO A 106 26.83 16.67 -0.33
N MET A 107 26.78 16.21 -1.59
CA MET A 107 27.08 17.06 -2.74
C MET A 107 26.13 18.26 -2.80
N PHE A 108 24.84 18.06 -2.57
CA PHE A 108 23.88 19.18 -2.47
C PHE A 108 24.21 20.12 -1.31
N ALA A 109 24.63 19.60 -0.15
CA ALA A 109 25.04 20.43 0.98
C ALA A 109 26.25 21.29 0.62
N VAL A 110 27.27 20.74 -0.05
CA VAL A 110 28.45 21.47 -0.52
C VAL A 110 28.05 22.53 -1.55
N LEU A 111 27.24 22.19 -2.55
CA LEU A 111 26.77 23.14 -3.57
C LEU A 111 25.98 24.30 -2.94
N ALA A 112 25.13 24.02 -1.94
CA ALA A 112 24.40 25.05 -1.20
C ALA A 112 25.34 25.99 -0.44
N HIS A 113 26.41 25.44 0.15
CA HIS A 113 27.43 26.23 0.86
C HIS A 113 28.13 27.25 -0.06
N TYR A 114 28.40 26.85 -1.29
CA TYR A 114 28.98 27.75 -2.30
C TYR A 114 27.96 28.64 -3.02
N GLY A 115 26.69 28.70 -2.53
CA GLY A 115 25.66 29.59 -3.08
C GLY A 115 25.03 29.12 -4.39
N VAL A 116 25.31 27.89 -4.83
CA VAL A 116 24.68 27.33 -6.05
C VAL A 116 23.17 27.17 -5.82
N PRO A 117 22.31 27.53 -6.80
CA PRO A 117 20.85 27.42 -6.66
C PRO A 117 20.40 25.95 -6.74
N ILE A 118 20.36 25.26 -5.60
CA ILE A 118 20.02 23.83 -5.51
C ILE A 118 18.53 23.55 -5.37
N ALA A 119 17.68 24.54 -5.09
CA ALA A 119 16.31 24.33 -4.65
C ALA A 119 15.49 23.45 -5.63
N PHE A 120 15.50 23.75 -6.92
CA PHE A 120 14.80 23.00 -7.95
C PHE A 120 15.35 21.56 -8.14
N PRO A 121 16.64 21.36 -8.40
CA PRO A 121 17.20 20.02 -8.56
C PRO A 121 17.09 19.18 -7.28
N PHE A 122 17.24 19.78 -6.10
CA PHE A 122 17.05 19.09 -4.83
C PHE A 122 15.58 18.66 -4.61
N PHE A 123 14.61 19.51 -5.00
CA PHE A 123 13.21 19.19 -4.94
C PHE A 123 12.88 17.92 -5.75
N ILE A 124 13.35 17.85 -7.00
CA ILE A 124 13.15 16.69 -7.88
C ILE A 124 13.87 15.47 -7.32
N TRP A 125 15.12 15.64 -6.86
CA TRP A 125 15.94 14.56 -6.31
C TRP A 125 15.27 13.90 -5.07
N VAL A 126 14.72 14.70 -4.13
CA VAL A 126 13.99 14.16 -2.97
C VAL A 126 12.74 13.42 -3.40
N GLY A 127 12.05 13.88 -4.45
CA GLY A 127 10.90 13.17 -5.02
C GLY A 127 11.28 11.79 -5.57
N ILE A 128 12.39 11.72 -6.32
CA ILE A 128 12.93 10.45 -6.85
C ILE A 128 13.34 9.53 -5.69
N TYR A 129 14.04 10.07 -4.70
CA TYR A 129 14.44 9.34 -3.51
C TYR A 129 13.25 8.70 -2.80
N GLY A 130 12.19 9.48 -2.52
CA GLY A 130 11.00 9.01 -1.81
C GLY A 130 10.33 7.82 -2.50
N VAL A 131 10.21 7.87 -3.83
CA VAL A 131 9.63 6.76 -4.60
C VAL A 131 10.55 5.55 -4.65
N MET A 132 11.83 5.75 -4.94
CA MET A 132 12.77 4.63 -5.12
C MET A 132 13.14 3.96 -3.81
N ALA A 133 13.49 4.72 -2.77
CA ALA A 133 13.96 4.17 -1.50
C ALA A 133 12.88 3.35 -0.79
N VAL A 134 11.64 3.85 -0.74
CA VAL A 134 10.51 3.13 -0.15
C VAL A 134 10.18 1.87 -0.95
N SER A 135 10.15 1.97 -2.29
CA SER A 135 9.89 0.81 -3.15
C SER A 135 10.95 -0.27 -2.99
N GLN A 136 12.23 0.13 -2.83
CA GLN A 136 13.34 -0.79 -2.62
C GLN A 136 13.29 -1.48 -1.27
N MET A 137 12.94 -0.75 -0.20
CA MET A 137 12.78 -1.33 1.12
C MET A 137 11.76 -2.48 1.10
N TRP A 138 10.60 -2.24 0.47
CA TRP A 138 9.56 -3.25 0.36
C TRP A 138 9.96 -4.41 -0.57
N ALA A 139 10.66 -4.12 -1.66
CA ALA A 139 11.17 -5.14 -2.55
C ALA A 139 12.19 -6.05 -1.85
N PHE A 140 13.13 -5.44 -1.12
CA PHE A 140 14.14 -6.17 -0.35
C PHE A 140 13.50 -7.06 0.72
N ALA A 141 12.49 -6.56 1.44
CA ALA A 141 11.72 -7.35 2.39
C ALA A 141 10.97 -8.51 1.70
N ALA A 142 10.31 -8.26 0.58
CA ALA A 142 9.57 -9.27 -0.17
C ALA A 142 10.46 -10.35 -0.80
N ASP A 143 11.68 -9.98 -1.21
CA ASP A 143 12.67 -10.91 -1.77
C ASP A 143 13.41 -11.70 -0.67
N SER A 144 13.28 -11.29 0.59
CA SER A 144 13.96 -11.90 1.74
C SER A 144 13.12 -12.95 2.45
N PHE A 145 11.81 -12.76 2.56
CA PHE A 145 10.92 -13.60 3.36
C PHE A 145 9.99 -14.47 2.50
N ASN A 146 9.75 -15.71 2.93
CA ASN A 146 8.66 -16.50 2.38
C ASN A 146 7.28 -15.91 2.80
N VAL A 147 6.19 -16.38 2.16
CA VAL A 147 4.85 -15.82 2.34
C VAL A 147 4.41 -15.81 3.81
N ARG A 148 4.65 -16.91 4.55
CA ARG A 148 4.22 -17.05 5.96
C ARG A 148 4.97 -16.09 6.89
N SER A 149 6.28 -16.00 6.75
CA SER A 149 7.12 -15.10 7.57
C SER A 149 6.93 -13.64 7.16
N GLY A 150 6.78 -13.37 5.85
CA GLY A 150 6.49 -12.03 5.34
C GLY A 150 5.21 -11.45 5.91
N GLN A 151 4.09 -12.19 5.90
CA GLN A 151 2.82 -11.73 6.46
C GLN A 151 2.92 -11.29 7.93
N ARG A 152 3.78 -11.94 8.71
CA ARG A 152 4.00 -11.62 10.13
C ARG A 152 5.00 -10.49 10.33
N LEU A 153 6.16 -10.56 9.67
CA LEU A 153 7.28 -9.65 9.91
C LEU A 153 7.11 -8.30 9.20
N PHE A 154 6.31 -8.21 8.11
CA PHE A 154 6.02 -6.93 7.45
C PHE A 154 5.35 -5.93 8.38
N VAL A 155 4.56 -6.39 9.36
CA VAL A 155 3.96 -5.52 10.39
C VAL A 155 5.06 -4.83 11.21
N VAL A 156 6.12 -5.54 11.58
CA VAL A 156 7.26 -4.99 12.35
C VAL A 156 8.06 -4.01 11.51
N ILE A 157 8.28 -4.32 10.23
CA ILE A 157 8.98 -3.42 9.28
C ILE A 157 8.17 -2.11 9.12
N MET A 158 6.85 -2.23 8.93
CA MET A 158 5.96 -1.09 8.80
C MET A 158 5.93 -0.22 10.06
N LEU A 159 5.94 -0.85 11.25
CA LEU A 159 6.04 -0.14 12.52
C LEU A 159 7.35 0.65 12.60
N GLY A 160 8.48 0.04 12.23
CA GLY A 160 9.77 0.72 12.15
C GLY A 160 9.73 1.93 11.21
N ALA A 161 9.21 1.76 10.01
CA ALA A 161 9.06 2.83 9.03
C ALA A 161 8.20 3.99 9.55
N ASN A 162 7.05 3.71 10.16
CA ASN A 162 6.16 4.73 10.71
C ASN A 162 6.78 5.47 11.91
N LEU A 163 7.41 4.75 12.83
CA LEU A 163 8.12 5.37 13.96
C LEU A 163 9.33 6.19 13.47
N GLY A 164 10.04 5.73 12.46
CA GLY A 164 11.10 6.49 11.79
C GLY A 164 10.59 7.78 11.18
N ALA A 165 9.45 7.73 10.48
CA ALA A 165 8.82 8.91 9.91
C ALA A 165 8.38 9.91 10.99
N LEU A 166 7.77 9.45 12.08
CA LEU A 166 7.40 10.30 13.22
C LEU A 166 8.63 10.95 13.87
N THR A 167 9.63 10.13 14.17
CA THR A 167 10.86 10.60 14.83
C THR A 167 11.63 11.58 13.94
N GLY A 168 11.78 11.26 12.63
CA GLY A 168 12.46 12.14 11.69
C GLY A 168 11.77 13.49 11.53
N SER A 169 10.43 13.51 11.45
CA SER A 169 9.65 14.74 11.36
C SER A 169 9.79 15.58 12.65
N LYS A 170 9.66 14.95 13.81
CA LYS A 170 9.79 15.67 15.10
C LYS A 170 11.21 16.14 15.35
N LEU A 171 12.20 15.34 15.00
CA LEU A 171 13.61 15.73 15.10
C LEU A 171 13.90 16.95 14.21
N THR A 172 13.37 16.99 12.99
CA THR A 172 13.52 18.14 12.09
C THR A 172 12.98 19.41 12.74
N GLU A 173 11.77 19.38 13.27
CA GLU A 173 11.15 20.51 13.97
C GLU A 173 12.02 21.02 15.14
N LEU A 174 12.50 20.12 16.01
CA LEU A 174 13.20 20.48 17.24
C LEU A 174 14.65 20.92 17.02
N VAL A 175 15.30 20.39 16.00
CA VAL A 175 16.76 20.49 15.85
C VAL A 175 17.18 21.47 14.75
N VAL A 176 16.26 21.90 13.89
CA VAL A 176 16.58 22.83 12.79
C VAL A 176 17.16 24.16 13.27
N ALA A 177 16.67 24.67 14.38
CA ALA A 177 17.19 25.91 14.99
C ALA A 177 18.65 25.78 15.46
N LEU A 178 19.07 24.55 15.85
CA LEU A 178 20.41 24.26 16.35
C LEU A 178 21.39 23.90 15.23
N LEU A 179 20.94 23.05 14.29
CA LEU A 179 21.82 22.48 13.26
C LEU A 179 21.79 23.22 11.91
N SER A 180 20.91 24.18 11.74
CA SER A 180 20.62 24.77 10.44
C SER A 180 20.12 23.74 9.39
N PRO A 181 19.55 24.18 8.25
CA PRO A 181 19.16 23.27 7.17
C PRO A 181 20.32 22.40 6.62
N MET A 182 21.53 22.96 6.60
CA MET A 182 22.72 22.23 6.12
C MET A 182 23.15 21.13 7.09
N GLY A 183 23.13 21.40 8.40
CA GLY A 183 23.41 20.39 9.43
C GLY A 183 22.40 19.24 9.39
N LEU A 184 21.12 19.54 9.11
CA LEU A 184 20.09 18.51 8.91
C LEU A 184 20.34 17.66 7.65
N MET A 185 20.90 18.22 6.55
CA MET A 185 21.30 17.41 5.40
C MET A 185 22.41 16.41 5.75
N ILE A 186 23.39 16.83 6.57
CA ILE A 186 24.46 15.95 7.05
C ILE A 186 23.85 14.85 7.95
N LEU A 187 22.98 15.20 8.86
CA LEU A 187 22.27 14.24 9.72
C LEU A 187 21.48 13.23 8.89
N ALA A 188 20.74 13.66 7.87
CA ALA A 188 20.03 12.80 6.96
C ALA A 188 20.97 11.86 6.18
N THR A 189 22.16 12.37 5.77
CA THR A 189 23.20 11.57 5.11
C THR A 189 23.74 10.48 6.03
N MET A 190 24.03 10.80 7.29
CA MET A 190 24.51 9.82 8.27
C MET A 190 23.46 8.74 8.55
N THR A 191 22.21 9.16 8.73
CA THR A 191 21.08 8.25 9.00
C THR A 191 20.83 7.31 7.81
N LEU A 192 20.86 7.85 6.59
CA LEU A 192 20.74 7.06 5.37
C LEU A 192 21.95 6.14 5.16
N GLY A 193 23.16 6.64 5.39
CA GLY A 193 24.40 5.86 5.29
C GLY A 193 24.42 4.66 6.24
N ALA A 194 23.86 4.81 7.45
CA ALA A 194 23.74 3.71 8.40
C ALA A 194 22.90 2.54 7.86
N THR A 195 21.93 2.78 6.96
CA THR A 195 21.13 1.71 6.35
C THR A 195 21.95 0.77 5.46
N LEU A 196 23.06 1.24 4.87
CA LEU A 196 23.96 0.42 4.05
C LEU A 196 24.59 -0.72 4.86
N PHE A 197 24.87 -0.47 6.14
CA PHE A 197 25.47 -1.46 7.05
C PHE A 197 24.43 -2.46 7.59
N LEU A 198 23.13 -2.15 7.49
CA LEU A 198 22.07 -3.02 8.03
C LEU A 198 21.57 -4.07 7.01
N ALA A 199 21.64 -3.80 5.73
CA ALA A 199 21.05 -4.67 4.70
C ALA A 199 21.62 -6.09 4.70
N ASN A 200 22.95 -6.25 4.80
CA ASN A 200 23.59 -7.58 4.82
C ASN A 200 23.36 -8.34 6.12
N PRO A 201 23.60 -7.74 7.31
CA PRO A 201 23.27 -8.41 8.57
C PRO A 201 21.79 -8.81 8.66
N ALA A 202 20.88 -7.98 8.12
CA ALA A 202 19.46 -8.29 8.10
C ALA A 202 19.15 -9.54 7.24
N ARG A 203 19.72 -9.64 6.04
CA ARG A 203 19.57 -10.82 5.17
C ARG A 203 20.24 -12.06 5.76
N ALA A 204 21.43 -11.92 6.33
CA ALA A 204 22.18 -13.03 6.94
C ALA A 204 21.48 -13.59 8.18
N ALA A 205 20.76 -12.76 8.92
CA ALA A 205 20.05 -13.16 10.14
C ALA A 205 18.74 -13.92 9.89
N ILE A 206 18.28 -14.05 8.62
CA ILE A 206 17.01 -14.73 8.31
C ILE A 206 17.18 -16.24 8.54
N PRO A 207 16.36 -16.87 9.42
CA PRO A 207 16.36 -18.31 9.61
C PRO A 207 16.02 -19.05 8.30
N GLU A 208 16.59 -20.23 8.08
CA GLU A 208 16.39 -21.01 6.85
C GLU A 208 14.91 -21.28 6.55
N GLY A 209 14.11 -21.61 7.56
CA GLY A 209 12.67 -21.83 7.41
C GLY A 209 11.85 -20.59 7.03
N SER A 210 12.45 -19.39 7.13
CA SER A 210 11.79 -18.11 6.82
C SER A 210 12.27 -17.49 5.50
N ARG A 211 13.31 -18.06 4.88
CA ARG A 211 13.85 -17.59 3.60
C ARG A 211 12.92 -17.93 2.42
N VAL A 212 12.97 -17.09 1.38
CA VAL A 212 12.39 -17.44 0.07
C VAL A 212 13.21 -18.58 -0.52
N VAL A 213 12.56 -19.68 -0.89
CA VAL A 213 13.17 -20.68 -1.78
C VAL A 213 13.21 -20.03 -3.17
N GLU A 214 14.40 -19.93 -3.74
CA GLU A 214 14.61 -19.39 -5.09
C GLU A 214 13.93 -20.30 -6.12
N ILE A 215 12.66 -20.06 -6.34
CA ILE A 215 12.00 -20.51 -7.56
C ILE A 215 12.24 -19.39 -8.56
N GLU A 216 12.90 -19.71 -9.66
CA GLU A 216 13.08 -18.82 -10.82
C GLU A 216 11.73 -18.25 -11.26
N ARG A 217 11.32 -17.15 -10.65
CA ARG A 217 10.13 -16.42 -11.06
C ARG A 217 10.57 -15.40 -12.08
N SER A 218 10.50 -15.77 -13.35
CA SER A 218 10.41 -14.78 -14.43
C SER A 218 9.15 -13.94 -14.21
N ARG A 219 9.30 -12.87 -13.41
CA ARG A 219 8.21 -11.89 -13.26
C ARG A 219 8.10 -11.14 -14.58
N PRO A 220 6.95 -11.19 -15.27
CA PRO A 220 6.79 -10.43 -16.49
C PRO A 220 7.02 -8.95 -16.21
N VAL A 221 7.81 -8.29 -17.07
CA VAL A 221 8.02 -6.83 -16.98
C VAL A 221 6.70 -6.15 -17.29
N PRO A 222 6.17 -5.28 -16.41
CA PRO A 222 4.96 -4.53 -16.70
C PRO A 222 5.14 -3.71 -17.98
N ARG A 223 4.24 -3.87 -18.92
CA ARG A 223 4.23 -3.07 -20.16
C ARG A 223 3.49 -1.77 -19.90
N LEU A 224 4.18 -0.71 -19.49
CA LEU A 224 3.55 0.59 -19.16
C LEU A 224 2.64 1.10 -20.28
N LEU A 225 3.10 1.10 -21.54
CA LEU A 225 2.29 1.52 -22.69
C LEU A 225 1.11 0.58 -22.93
N GLY A 226 1.29 -0.73 -22.75
CA GLY A 226 0.20 -1.72 -22.79
C GLY A 226 -0.81 -1.49 -21.67
N GLY A 227 -0.34 -1.17 -20.47
CA GLY A 227 -1.17 -0.85 -19.32
C GLY A 227 -2.01 0.41 -19.50
N ILE A 228 -1.45 1.47 -20.09
CA ILE A 228 -2.21 2.70 -20.43
C ILE A 228 -3.32 2.38 -21.44
N GLY A 229 -2.99 1.63 -22.51
CA GLY A 229 -3.98 1.21 -23.50
C GLY A 229 -5.10 0.35 -22.90
N LEU A 230 -4.77 -0.53 -21.96
CA LEU A 230 -5.72 -1.34 -21.21
C LEU A 230 -6.67 -0.46 -20.36
N VAL A 231 -6.10 0.49 -19.60
CA VAL A 231 -6.89 1.41 -18.75
C VAL A 231 -7.86 2.23 -19.58
N LEU A 232 -7.46 2.72 -20.75
CA LEU A 232 -8.32 3.51 -21.62
C LEU A 232 -9.46 2.69 -22.27
N ARG A 233 -9.30 1.38 -22.41
CA ARG A 233 -10.29 0.47 -23.01
C ARG A 233 -11.26 -0.13 -21.98
N ASP A 234 -10.76 -0.42 -20.77
CA ASP A 234 -11.59 -0.97 -19.70
C ASP A 234 -12.26 0.16 -18.91
N ARG A 235 -13.60 0.19 -18.94
CA ARG A 235 -14.41 1.22 -18.28
C ARG A 235 -14.19 1.29 -16.76
N TYR A 236 -13.98 0.15 -16.11
CA TYR A 236 -13.76 0.11 -14.68
C TYR A 236 -12.37 0.65 -14.31
N LEU A 237 -11.33 0.21 -15.02
CA LEU A 237 -9.96 0.74 -14.84
C LEU A 237 -9.87 2.24 -15.14
N LEU A 238 -10.58 2.71 -16.20
CA LEU A 238 -10.66 4.13 -16.51
C LEU A 238 -11.33 4.93 -15.38
N THR A 239 -12.38 4.38 -14.77
CA THR A 239 -13.04 5.03 -13.62
C THR A 239 -12.08 5.13 -12.43
N ILE A 240 -11.27 4.08 -12.14
CA ILE A 240 -10.22 4.15 -11.11
C ILE A 240 -9.15 5.19 -11.48
N ALA A 241 -8.72 5.23 -12.74
CA ALA A 241 -7.72 6.20 -13.20
C ALA A 241 -8.19 7.64 -13.03
N LEU A 242 -9.43 7.96 -13.45
CA LEU A 242 -10.03 9.28 -13.26
C LEU A 242 -10.18 9.65 -11.79
N PHE A 243 -10.56 8.68 -10.95
CA PHE A 243 -10.64 8.88 -9.50
C PHE A 243 -9.28 9.24 -8.91
N VAL A 244 -8.22 8.56 -9.32
CA VAL A 244 -6.84 8.81 -8.87
C VAL A 244 -6.30 10.15 -9.39
N VAL A 245 -6.61 10.51 -10.63
CA VAL A 245 -6.25 11.83 -11.20
C VAL A 245 -6.90 12.95 -10.40
N LEU A 246 -8.21 12.86 -10.10
CA LEU A 246 -8.92 13.87 -9.30
C LEU A 246 -8.36 13.94 -7.88
N LEU A 247 -8.15 12.79 -7.23
CA LEU A 247 -7.54 12.72 -5.91
C LEU A 247 -6.21 13.50 -5.89
N ASN A 248 -5.31 13.20 -6.83
CA ASN A 248 -3.99 13.82 -6.84
C ASN A 248 -4.07 15.32 -7.22
N TRP A 249 -4.91 15.68 -8.18
CA TRP A 249 -5.12 17.10 -8.54
C TRP A 249 -5.62 17.92 -7.35
N ILE A 250 -6.64 17.44 -6.64
CA ILE A 250 -7.18 18.08 -5.43
C ILE A 250 -6.09 18.21 -4.36
N ASN A 251 -5.40 17.11 -4.06
CA ASN A 251 -4.36 17.07 -3.03
C ASN A 251 -3.23 18.07 -3.34
N THR A 252 -2.70 18.08 -4.58
CA THR A 252 -1.61 18.98 -4.96
C THR A 252 -2.03 20.44 -5.06
N THR A 253 -3.30 20.73 -5.40
CA THR A 253 -3.84 22.11 -5.29
C THR A 253 -3.93 22.55 -3.84
N GLY A 254 -4.34 21.67 -2.93
CA GLY A 254 -4.32 21.95 -1.49
C GLY A 254 -2.91 22.18 -0.94
N GLU A 255 -1.92 21.43 -1.41
CA GLU A 255 -0.51 21.66 -1.09
C GLU A 255 0.00 23.01 -1.61
N TYR A 256 -0.45 23.45 -2.79
CA TYR A 256 -0.15 24.79 -3.30
C TYR A 256 -0.72 25.87 -2.38
N ILE A 257 -1.99 25.79 -2.01
CA ILE A 257 -2.64 26.76 -1.11
C ILE A 257 -1.92 26.79 0.25
N LEU A 258 -1.61 25.62 0.83
CA LEU A 258 -0.87 25.54 2.09
C LEU A 258 0.51 26.22 1.98
N ALA A 259 1.26 25.92 0.90
CA ALA A 259 2.59 26.47 0.67
C ALA A 259 2.59 28.00 0.55
N ASP A 260 1.56 28.58 -0.10
CA ASP A 260 1.37 30.02 -0.24
C ASP A 260 1.18 30.68 1.13
N TYR A 261 0.30 30.14 1.97
CA TYR A 261 0.08 30.66 3.35
C TYR A 261 1.28 30.43 4.27
N VAL A 262 1.98 29.30 4.15
CA VAL A 262 3.20 29.01 4.93
C VAL A 262 4.28 30.04 4.63
N LYS A 263 4.50 30.33 3.34
CA LYS A 263 5.49 31.33 2.94
C LYS A 263 5.09 32.72 3.43
N ALA A 264 3.82 33.12 3.28
CA ALA A 264 3.34 34.43 3.72
C ALA A 264 3.49 34.60 5.25
N ASP A 265 3.14 33.59 6.05
CA ASP A 265 3.31 33.60 7.51
C ASP A 265 4.79 33.70 7.90
N ALA A 266 5.64 32.90 7.28
CA ALA A 266 7.08 32.90 7.56
C ALA A 266 7.73 34.23 7.21
N VAL A 267 7.38 34.86 6.08
CA VAL A 267 7.87 36.20 5.69
C VAL A 267 7.39 37.25 6.68
N ALA A 268 6.12 37.21 7.11
CA ALA A 268 5.61 38.15 8.12
C ALA A 268 6.39 38.04 9.46
N ARG A 269 6.63 36.82 9.94
CA ARG A 269 7.41 36.57 11.17
C ARG A 269 8.87 37.02 11.07
N VAL A 270 9.50 36.86 9.90
CA VAL A 270 10.85 37.41 9.66
C VAL A 270 10.83 38.93 9.75
N ALA A 271 9.83 39.58 9.14
CA ALA A 271 9.69 41.04 9.20
C ALA A 271 9.45 41.56 10.64
N GLU A 272 8.54 40.89 11.38
CA GLU A 272 8.25 41.23 12.80
C GLU A 272 9.49 41.05 13.70
N SER A 273 10.35 40.09 13.43
CA SER A 273 11.58 39.86 14.17
C SER A 273 12.72 40.85 13.84
N GLY A 274 12.49 41.78 12.91
CA GLY A 274 13.54 42.67 12.42
C GLY A 274 14.63 41.96 11.61
N GLY A 275 14.30 40.81 11.01
CA GLY A 275 15.24 40.02 10.20
C GLY A 275 16.17 39.09 10.99
N THR A 276 15.93 38.89 12.29
CA THR A 276 16.73 37.97 13.12
C THR A 276 16.43 36.51 12.89
N LEU A 277 15.24 36.20 12.40
CA LEU A 277 14.81 34.83 12.08
C LEU A 277 15.15 34.48 10.62
N ASP A 278 15.64 33.25 10.41
CA ASP A 278 15.90 32.74 9.06
C ASP A 278 14.63 32.13 8.45
N LEU A 279 14.30 32.57 7.22
CA LEU A 279 13.11 32.12 6.50
C LEU A 279 13.11 30.61 6.25
N GLY A 280 14.25 30.06 5.85
CA GLY A 280 14.39 28.61 5.60
C GLY A 280 14.20 27.78 6.86
N THR A 281 14.70 28.26 7.98
CA THR A 281 14.54 27.62 9.30
C THR A 281 13.06 27.58 9.70
N LEU A 282 12.33 28.71 9.61
CA LEU A 282 10.90 28.76 9.93
C LEU A 282 10.05 27.82 9.07
N ILE A 283 10.33 27.76 7.77
CA ILE A 283 9.61 26.86 6.86
C ILE A 283 9.96 25.39 7.17
N THR A 284 11.24 25.07 7.48
CA THR A 284 11.65 23.71 7.85
C THR A 284 10.97 23.26 9.15
N GLU A 285 10.93 24.13 10.16
CA GLU A 285 10.23 23.90 11.43
C GLU A 285 8.74 23.58 11.19
N PHE A 286 8.06 24.44 10.39
CA PHE A 286 6.67 24.23 10.05
C PHE A 286 6.44 22.87 9.38
N TYR A 287 7.19 22.52 8.34
CA TYR A 287 6.99 21.24 7.64
C TYR A 287 7.43 20.04 8.48
N GLY A 288 8.41 20.19 9.38
CA GLY A 288 8.73 19.18 10.38
C GLY A 288 7.54 18.88 11.28
N ASN A 289 6.95 19.92 11.89
CA ASN A 289 5.74 19.82 12.72
C ASN A 289 4.55 19.28 11.91
N PHE A 290 4.32 19.82 10.72
CA PHE A 290 3.21 19.41 9.86
C PHE A 290 3.30 17.92 9.49
N ASN A 291 4.44 17.44 9.02
CA ASN A 291 4.64 16.04 8.67
C ASN A 291 4.53 15.10 9.88
N PHE A 292 4.95 15.53 11.06
CA PHE A 292 4.76 14.78 12.31
C PHE A 292 3.28 14.52 12.58
N TRP A 293 2.46 15.59 12.57
CA TRP A 293 1.02 15.46 12.84
C TRP A 293 0.29 14.68 11.76
N VAL A 294 0.61 14.90 10.49
CA VAL A 294 0.05 14.09 9.38
C VAL A 294 0.35 12.61 9.55
N THR A 295 1.60 12.25 9.88
CA THR A 295 2.01 10.86 10.07
C THR A 295 1.33 10.24 11.28
N LEU A 296 1.24 10.99 12.40
CA LEU A 296 0.57 10.52 13.62
C LEU A 296 -0.93 10.28 13.39
N ILE A 297 -1.62 11.25 12.77
CA ILE A 297 -3.05 11.14 12.43
C ILE A 297 -3.28 9.96 11.50
N SER A 298 -2.46 9.82 10.44
CA SER A 298 -2.54 8.70 9.51
C SER A 298 -2.38 7.35 10.21
N LEU A 299 -1.40 7.24 11.12
CA LEU A 299 -1.18 6.03 11.91
C LEU A 299 -2.37 5.72 12.83
N CYS A 300 -2.92 6.71 13.51
CA CYS A 300 -4.11 6.55 14.36
C CYS A 300 -5.33 6.12 13.55
N ILE A 301 -5.58 6.74 12.38
CA ILE A 301 -6.66 6.34 11.49
C ILE A 301 -6.45 4.90 11.02
N GLN A 302 -5.23 4.54 10.60
CA GLN A 302 -4.90 3.20 10.11
C GLN A 302 -5.14 2.13 11.18
N LEU A 303 -4.74 2.38 12.41
CA LEU A 303 -4.83 1.40 13.50
C LEU A 303 -6.26 1.27 14.06
N PHE A 304 -6.99 2.38 14.19
CA PHE A 304 -8.23 2.39 14.95
C PHE A 304 -9.50 2.58 14.11
N LEU A 305 -9.42 3.28 12.97
CA LEU A 305 -10.61 3.65 12.21
C LEU A 305 -10.82 2.83 10.94
N VAL A 306 -9.75 2.49 10.20
CA VAL A 306 -9.88 1.83 8.88
C VAL A 306 -10.73 0.57 8.98
N SER A 307 -10.39 -0.36 9.89
CA SER A 307 -11.15 -1.61 10.05
C SER A 307 -12.60 -1.36 10.44
N ARG A 308 -12.87 -0.40 11.33
CA ARG A 308 -14.23 -0.05 11.78
C ARG A 308 -15.07 0.57 10.67
N ILE A 309 -14.46 1.46 9.85
CA ILE A 309 -15.13 2.06 8.69
C ILE A 309 -15.49 0.96 7.68
N TYR A 310 -14.56 0.03 7.40
CA TYR A 310 -14.84 -1.09 6.49
C TYR A 310 -15.94 -2.00 7.00
N GLN A 311 -15.99 -2.28 8.30
CA GLN A 311 -17.06 -3.09 8.90
C GLN A 311 -18.42 -2.37 8.88
N ALA A 312 -18.43 -1.05 9.08
CA ALA A 312 -19.66 -0.27 9.16
C ALA A 312 -20.28 0.05 7.78
N VAL A 313 -19.45 0.45 6.80
CA VAL A 313 -19.94 0.98 5.51
C VAL A 313 -19.33 0.30 4.27
N GLY A 314 -18.48 -0.71 4.47
CA GLY A 314 -17.80 -1.43 3.39
C GLY A 314 -16.88 -0.55 2.54
N VAL A 315 -16.38 -1.12 1.42
CA VAL A 315 -15.51 -0.41 0.46
C VAL A 315 -16.23 0.79 -0.16
N ARG A 316 -17.53 0.65 -0.46
CA ARG A 316 -18.35 1.72 -1.08
C ARG A 316 -18.44 2.96 -0.19
N GLY A 317 -18.69 2.77 1.11
CA GLY A 317 -18.74 3.88 2.05
C GLY A 317 -17.36 4.47 2.34
N ALA A 318 -16.33 3.63 2.45
CA ALA A 318 -14.96 4.06 2.67
C ALA A 318 -14.44 4.98 1.54
N LEU A 319 -14.86 4.74 0.28
CA LEU A 319 -14.55 5.61 -0.87
C LEU A 319 -15.07 7.04 -0.71
N LEU A 320 -16.17 7.24 0.02
CA LEU A 320 -16.83 8.55 0.17
C LEU A 320 -16.26 9.38 1.32
N VAL A 321 -15.66 8.76 2.33
CA VAL A 321 -15.20 9.46 3.55
C VAL A 321 -14.23 10.59 3.21
N HIS A 322 -13.19 10.30 2.43
CA HIS A 322 -12.17 11.27 2.09
C HIS A 322 -12.71 12.42 1.21
N PRO A 323 -13.39 12.16 0.06
CA PRO A 323 -13.96 13.22 -0.76
C PRO A 323 -14.94 14.13 -0.01
N ILE A 324 -15.76 13.57 0.90
CA ILE A 324 -16.72 14.38 1.70
C ILE A 324 -15.97 15.31 2.65
N ILE A 325 -14.97 14.83 3.37
CA ILE A 325 -14.19 15.65 4.30
C ILE A 325 -13.45 16.76 3.55
N VAL A 326 -12.90 16.46 2.38
CA VAL A 326 -12.27 17.44 1.50
C VAL A 326 -13.28 18.47 1.01
N ALA A 327 -14.45 18.05 0.53
CA ALA A 327 -15.50 18.96 0.08
C ALA A 327 -15.96 19.90 1.21
N VAL A 328 -16.19 19.36 2.42
CA VAL A 328 -16.55 20.19 3.58
C VAL A 328 -15.43 21.18 3.92
N GLY A 329 -14.17 20.72 4.00
CA GLY A 329 -13.02 21.55 4.33
C GLY A 329 -12.83 22.71 3.34
N TYR A 330 -12.74 22.40 2.04
CA TYR A 330 -12.57 23.46 1.01
C TYR A 330 -13.84 24.27 0.78
N GLY A 331 -15.03 23.72 1.05
CA GLY A 331 -16.28 24.49 1.08
C GLY A 331 -16.26 25.58 2.16
N VAL A 332 -15.83 25.24 3.38
CA VAL A 332 -15.63 26.22 4.47
C VAL A 332 -14.54 27.23 4.10
N LEU A 333 -13.44 26.79 3.50
CA LEU A 333 -12.37 27.69 3.05
C LEU A 333 -12.82 28.64 1.95
N ALA A 334 -13.63 28.16 1.01
CA ALA A 334 -14.24 28.98 -0.06
C ALA A 334 -15.22 30.03 0.49
N LEU A 335 -15.92 29.72 1.59
CA LEU A 335 -16.85 30.63 2.25
C LEU A 335 -16.15 31.55 3.28
N ALA A 336 -14.88 31.34 3.60
CA ALA A 336 -14.16 32.09 4.63
C ALA A 336 -14.24 33.62 4.47
N PRO A 337 -14.16 34.22 3.26
CA PRO A 337 -14.34 35.67 3.10
C PRO A 337 -15.71 36.19 3.50
N LEU A 338 -16.76 35.35 3.42
CA LEU A 338 -18.13 35.72 3.80
C LEU A 338 -18.38 35.62 5.31
N ILE A 339 -17.57 34.81 6.01
CA ILE A 339 -17.72 34.54 7.45
C ILE A 339 -16.99 35.62 8.32
N GLY A 340 -16.40 36.63 7.69
CA GLY A 340 -15.94 37.84 8.41
C GLY A 340 -14.77 37.64 9.34
N GLY A 341 -13.77 36.80 9.02
CA GLY A 341 -12.48 36.76 9.73
C GLY A 341 -12.48 36.05 11.09
N PHE A 342 -13.56 35.37 11.49
CA PHE A 342 -13.63 34.61 12.75
C PHE A 342 -12.63 33.45 12.85
N ILE A 343 -12.15 32.92 11.71
CA ILE A 343 -11.18 31.83 11.69
C ILE A 343 -9.96 32.29 10.90
N PRO A 344 -8.74 32.24 11.47
CA PRO A 344 -7.52 32.51 10.72
C PRO A 344 -7.38 31.50 9.56
N ILE A 345 -7.36 32.00 8.33
CA ILE A 345 -7.37 31.16 7.10
C ILE A 345 -6.19 30.18 7.11
N PHE A 346 -5.01 30.62 7.53
CA PHE A 346 -3.83 29.74 7.65
C PHE A 346 -4.07 28.56 8.63
N SER A 347 -4.70 28.81 9.77
CA SER A 347 -5.05 27.75 10.72
C SER A 347 -6.10 26.78 10.13
N LEU A 348 -7.04 27.30 9.34
CA LEU A 348 -8.07 26.50 8.68
C LEU A 348 -7.45 25.57 7.63
N ILE A 349 -6.67 26.10 6.68
CA ILE A 349 -6.04 25.26 5.64
C ILE A 349 -5.08 24.22 6.24
N ARG A 350 -4.34 24.55 7.29
CA ARG A 350 -3.50 23.60 8.01
C ARG A 350 -4.30 22.43 8.57
N ARG A 351 -5.47 22.68 9.19
CA ARG A 351 -6.36 21.63 9.72
C ARG A 351 -6.98 20.78 8.61
N ILE A 352 -7.40 21.42 7.52
CA ILE A 352 -7.91 20.71 6.33
C ILE A 352 -6.85 19.76 5.81
N LYS A 353 -5.62 20.21 5.64
CA LYS A 353 -4.51 19.39 5.14
C LYS A 353 -4.08 18.29 6.12
N PHE A 354 -4.22 18.46 7.42
CA PHE A 354 -4.04 17.38 8.38
C PHE A 354 -5.06 16.25 8.15
N ALA A 355 -6.34 16.60 7.98
CA ALA A 355 -7.40 15.63 7.75
C ALA A 355 -7.25 14.96 6.37
N GLU A 356 -7.00 15.74 5.33
CA GLU A 356 -6.82 15.28 3.95
C GLU A 356 -5.64 14.31 3.84
N ASN A 357 -4.44 14.72 4.21
CA ASN A 357 -3.23 13.88 4.12
C ASN A 357 -3.31 12.69 5.09
N GLY A 358 -3.88 12.86 6.28
CA GLY A 358 -4.09 11.77 7.23
C GLY A 358 -4.99 10.67 6.68
N LEU A 359 -6.07 11.02 5.99
CA LEU A 359 -6.98 10.08 5.33
C LEU A 359 -6.38 9.48 4.06
N ASP A 360 -5.63 10.29 3.29
CA ASP A 360 -4.99 9.80 2.06
C ASP A 360 -3.98 8.69 2.36
N TYR A 361 -3.08 8.91 3.31
CA TYR A 361 -2.04 7.93 3.66
C TYR A 361 -2.57 6.69 4.41
N SER A 362 -3.78 6.73 4.94
CA SER A 362 -4.40 5.62 5.67
C SER A 362 -5.58 4.98 4.93
N LEU A 363 -6.78 5.52 5.14
CA LEU A 363 -8.03 4.95 4.62
C LEU A 363 -8.05 4.90 3.09
N MET A 364 -7.72 6.00 2.42
CA MET A 364 -7.81 6.09 0.97
C MET A 364 -6.77 5.19 0.29
N ASN A 365 -5.54 5.14 0.80
CA ASN A 365 -4.51 4.23 0.28
C ASN A 365 -4.96 2.77 0.35
N THR A 366 -5.55 2.33 1.49
CA THR A 366 -6.09 0.99 1.65
C THR A 366 -7.26 0.74 0.71
N THR A 367 -8.19 1.71 0.61
CA THR A 367 -9.40 1.59 -0.22
C THR A 367 -9.04 1.50 -1.70
N ARG A 368 -8.08 2.31 -2.17
CA ARG A 368 -7.57 2.26 -3.54
C ARG A 368 -6.98 0.89 -3.89
N GLN A 369 -6.25 0.25 -2.96
CA GLN A 369 -5.74 -1.11 -3.19
C GLN A 369 -6.89 -2.13 -3.31
N ALA A 370 -7.94 -1.98 -2.51
CA ALA A 370 -9.10 -2.86 -2.54
C ALA A 370 -9.86 -2.81 -3.88
N LEU A 371 -9.86 -1.67 -4.59
CA LEU A 371 -10.52 -1.54 -5.90
C LEU A 371 -9.99 -2.50 -6.97
N PHE A 372 -8.76 -2.98 -6.81
CA PHE A 372 -8.15 -3.94 -7.73
C PHE A 372 -8.46 -5.41 -7.39
N LEU A 373 -9.18 -5.70 -6.31
CA LEU A 373 -9.51 -7.08 -5.93
C LEU A 373 -10.36 -7.80 -6.97
N PRO A 374 -11.43 -7.20 -7.53
CA PRO A 374 -12.33 -7.87 -8.48
C PRO A 374 -11.82 -7.88 -9.93
N ILE A 375 -10.53 -7.61 -10.19
CA ILE A 375 -9.93 -7.57 -11.52
C ILE A 375 -9.08 -8.82 -11.72
N ASP A 376 -9.10 -9.40 -12.92
CA ASP A 376 -8.27 -10.52 -13.32
C ASP A 376 -6.77 -10.23 -13.13
N ARG A 377 -5.97 -11.27 -12.92
CA ARG A 377 -4.56 -11.14 -12.51
C ARG A 377 -3.69 -10.40 -13.52
N ALA A 378 -3.91 -10.60 -14.83
CA ALA A 378 -3.12 -9.97 -15.88
C ALA A 378 -3.44 -8.46 -15.98
N SER A 379 -4.72 -8.12 -16.10
CA SER A 379 -5.20 -6.72 -16.15
C SER A 379 -4.90 -5.94 -14.85
N LYS A 380 -4.96 -6.62 -13.69
CA LYS A 380 -4.58 -6.03 -12.40
C LYS A 380 -3.13 -5.57 -12.41
N TYR A 381 -2.20 -6.37 -12.92
CA TYR A 381 -0.77 -6.06 -12.85
C TYR A 381 -0.41 -4.87 -13.75
N ASP A 382 -0.80 -4.90 -15.02
CA ASP A 382 -0.47 -3.84 -15.99
C ASP A 382 -1.31 -2.58 -15.77
N GLY A 383 -2.62 -2.73 -15.53
CA GLY A 383 -3.53 -1.61 -15.27
C GLY A 383 -3.18 -0.85 -13.99
N LYS A 384 -2.91 -1.56 -12.90
CA LYS A 384 -2.50 -0.93 -11.64
C LYS A 384 -1.18 -0.19 -11.78
N THR A 385 -0.18 -0.78 -12.45
CA THR A 385 1.11 -0.11 -12.67
C THR A 385 0.92 1.17 -13.49
N ALA A 386 0.08 1.16 -14.53
CA ALA A 386 -0.21 2.36 -15.30
C ALA A 386 -0.91 3.43 -14.46
N ILE A 387 -1.89 3.04 -13.63
CA ILE A 387 -2.65 3.97 -12.77
C ILE A 387 -1.73 4.58 -11.71
N ASP A 388 -0.96 3.78 -10.98
CA ASP A 388 -0.10 4.25 -9.90
C ASP A 388 1.14 5.04 -10.39
N THR A 389 1.56 4.85 -11.66
CA THR A 389 2.72 5.54 -12.22
C THR A 389 2.33 6.71 -13.11
N PHE A 390 1.50 6.46 -14.14
CA PHE A 390 1.18 7.48 -15.14
C PHE A 390 0.01 8.36 -14.71
N PHE A 391 -1.16 7.76 -14.40
CA PHE A 391 -2.37 8.56 -14.11
C PHE A 391 -2.24 9.34 -12.80
N TRP A 392 -1.56 8.80 -11.80
CA TRP A 392 -1.23 9.56 -10.59
C TRP A 392 -0.44 10.83 -10.92
N ARG A 393 0.65 10.71 -11.70
CA ARG A 393 1.49 11.85 -12.07
C ARG A 393 0.82 12.82 -13.04
N PHE A 394 -0.13 12.32 -13.84
CA PHE A 394 -0.93 13.17 -14.71
C PHE A 394 -1.77 14.19 -13.92
N GLY A 395 -2.24 13.84 -12.72
CA GLY A 395 -2.87 14.77 -11.80
C GLY A 395 -1.97 15.95 -11.40
N ASP A 396 -0.67 15.69 -11.14
CA ASP A 396 0.32 16.74 -10.85
C ASP A 396 0.47 17.72 -12.03
N LEU A 397 0.47 17.20 -13.27
CA LEU A 397 0.59 18.03 -14.48
C LEU A 397 -0.65 18.91 -14.70
N ILE A 398 -1.84 18.34 -14.57
CA ILE A 398 -3.09 19.10 -14.71
C ILE A 398 -3.14 20.21 -13.66
N GLN A 399 -2.75 19.91 -12.43
CA GLN A 399 -2.70 20.88 -11.34
C GLN A 399 -1.78 22.05 -11.69
N ALA A 400 -0.55 21.80 -12.16
CA ALA A 400 0.39 22.85 -12.51
C ALA A 400 -0.11 23.74 -13.67
N VAL A 401 -0.75 23.13 -14.68
CA VAL A 401 -1.42 23.87 -15.75
C VAL A 401 -2.57 24.71 -15.17
N GLY A 402 -3.37 24.14 -14.27
CA GLY A 402 -4.46 24.84 -13.59
C GLY A 402 -3.96 26.04 -12.77
N ILE A 403 -2.84 25.91 -12.05
CA ILE A 403 -2.19 27.01 -11.33
C ILE A 403 -1.72 28.11 -12.31
N TYR A 404 -1.02 27.72 -13.38
CA TYR A 404 -0.57 28.68 -14.40
C TYR A 404 -1.72 29.47 -15.00
N VAL A 405 -2.77 28.78 -15.44
CA VAL A 405 -3.97 29.41 -16.04
C VAL A 405 -4.66 30.33 -15.02
N GLY A 406 -4.86 29.82 -13.80
CA GLY A 406 -5.52 30.59 -12.74
C GLY A 406 -4.78 31.88 -12.39
N LEU A 407 -3.47 31.80 -12.13
CA LEU A 407 -2.67 32.97 -11.72
C LEU A 407 -2.43 33.92 -12.89
N ASN A 408 -1.93 33.42 -14.03
CA ASN A 408 -1.37 34.26 -15.07
C ASN A 408 -2.40 34.71 -16.12
N LEU A 409 -3.47 33.93 -16.34
CA LEU A 409 -4.50 34.29 -17.33
C LEU A 409 -5.78 34.81 -16.68
N LEU A 410 -6.15 34.30 -15.49
CA LEU A 410 -7.42 34.63 -14.83
C LEU A 410 -7.22 35.57 -13.61
N GLY A 411 -5.99 35.83 -13.19
CA GLY A 411 -5.69 36.68 -12.03
C GLY A 411 -6.20 36.11 -10.70
N TRP A 412 -6.26 34.78 -10.57
CA TRP A 412 -6.73 34.11 -9.37
C TRP A 412 -5.73 34.24 -8.22
N HIS A 413 -6.24 34.12 -7.02
CA HIS A 413 -5.50 34.01 -5.78
C HIS A 413 -5.86 32.70 -5.08
N SER A 414 -5.26 32.39 -3.95
CA SER A 414 -5.44 31.14 -3.22
C SER A 414 -6.91 30.80 -2.90
N HIS A 415 -7.76 31.84 -2.75
CA HIS A 415 -9.20 31.66 -2.50
C HIS A 415 -9.93 31.03 -3.70
N GLN A 416 -9.69 31.49 -4.93
CA GLN A 416 -10.34 30.95 -6.13
C GLN A 416 -9.92 29.48 -6.37
N PHE A 417 -8.68 29.13 -6.05
CA PHE A 417 -8.23 27.73 -6.06
C PHE A 417 -8.93 26.89 -5.00
N ALA A 418 -9.29 27.45 -3.82
CA ALA A 418 -10.13 26.74 -2.84
C ALA A 418 -11.54 26.46 -3.38
N VAL A 419 -12.15 27.43 -4.09
CA VAL A 419 -13.45 27.24 -4.77
C VAL A 419 -13.35 26.15 -5.86
N LEU A 420 -12.31 26.19 -6.69
CA LEU A 420 -12.05 25.15 -7.71
C LEU A 420 -11.93 23.77 -7.05
N THR A 421 -11.14 23.67 -5.96
CA THR A 421 -10.95 22.43 -5.23
C THR A 421 -12.25 21.89 -4.64
N PHE A 422 -13.12 22.76 -4.15
CA PHE A 422 -14.46 22.39 -3.69
C PHE A 422 -15.31 21.79 -4.83
N ILE A 423 -15.33 22.44 -6.01
CA ILE A 423 -16.05 21.94 -7.18
C ILE A 423 -15.50 20.58 -7.64
N LEU A 424 -14.18 20.44 -7.70
CA LEU A 424 -13.53 19.18 -8.03
C LEU A 424 -13.85 18.08 -7.00
N ALA A 425 -13.94 18.43 -5.71
CA ALA A 425 -14.32 17.48 -4.65
C ALA A 425 -15.77 16.99 -4.81
N LEU A 426 -16.70 17.84 -5.25
CA LEU A 426 -18.08 17.41 -5.58
C LEU A 426 -18.10 16.45 -6.79
N ALA A 427 -17.32 16.73 -7.83
CA ALA A 427 -17.15 15.81 -8.97
C ALA A 427 -16.51 14.48 -8.51
N TRP A 428 -15.56 14.54 -7.58
CA TRP A 428 -14.92 13.37 -7.01
C TRP A 428 -15.88 12.53 -6.17
N ILE A 429 -16.79 13.14 -5.39
CA ILE A 429 -17.88 12.43 -4.69
C ILE A 429 -18.79 11.70 -5.69
N ALA A 430 -19.21 12.36 -6.76
CA ALA A 430 -20.04 11.74 -7.80
C ALA A 430 -19.35 10.53 -8.44
N LEU A 431 -18.04 10.66 -8.71
CA LEU A 431 -17.23 9.58 -9.26
C LEU A 431 -17.04 8.43 -8.23
N ALA A 432 -16.85 8.74 -6.94
CA ALA A 432 -16.76 7.76 -5.86
C ALA A 432 -18.06 6.94 -5.70
N VAL A 433 -19.23 7.59 -5.79
CA VAL A 433 -20.54 6.91 -5.78
C VAL A 433 -20.65 5.92 -6.95
N ARG A 434 -20.30 6.37 -8.17
CA ARG A 434 -20.30 5.51 -9.34
C ARG A 434 -19.35 4.33 -9.18
N MET A 435 -18.10 4.61 -8.80
CA MET A 435 -17.08 3.58 -8.59
C MET A 435 -17.49 2.55 -7.53
N GLY A 436 -18.14 3.00 -6.45
CA GLY A 436 -18.66 2.10 -5.43
C GLY A 436 -19.73 1.14 -5.97
N ARG A 437 -20.57 1.58 -6.91
CA ARG A 437 -21.56 0.73 -7.60
C ARG A 437 -20.87 -0.27 -8.52
N ASP A 438 -19.97 0.22 -9.38
CA ASP A 438 -19.22 -0.61 -10.34
C ASP A 438 -18.37 -1.67 -9.61
N PHE A 439 -17.75 -1.31 -8.48
CA PHE A 439 -17.01 -2.24 -7.62
C PHE A 439 -17.92 -3.35 -7.07
N SER A 440 -19.10 -3.00 -6.55
CA SER A 440 -20.02 -4.00 -5.98
C SER A 440 -20.55 -4.94 -7.04
N GLN A 441 -20.90 -4.42 -8.22
CA GLN A 441 -21.35 -5.24 -9.34
C GLN A 441 -20.25 -6.22 -9.78
N LYS A 442 -19.02 -5.73 -10.01
CA LYS A 442 -17.90 -6.56 -10.45
C LYS A 442 -17.46 -7.57 -9.39
N SER A 443 -17.56 -7.22 -8.11
CA SER A 443 -17.31 -8.15 -7.01
C SER A 443 -18.36 -9.25 -6.94
N HIS A 444 -19.62 -8.92 -7.19
CA HIS A 444 -20.70 -9.90 -7.24
C HIS A 444 -20.54 -10.86 -8.44
N GLU A 445 -20.26 -10.32 -9.64
CA GLU A 445 -19.98 -11.11 -10.83
C GLU A 445 -18.81 -12.12 -10.61
N ASN A 446 -17.77 -11.72 -9.88
CA ASN A 446 -16.65 -12.60 -9.56
C ASN A 446 -17.00 -13.67 -8.52
N LEU A 447 -17.91 -13.40 -7.59
CA LEU A 447 -18.39 -14.39 -6.63
C LEU A 447 -19.22 -15.47 -7.34
N VAL A 448 -20.15 -15.06 -8.19
CA VAL A 448 -21.00 -15.93 -9.00
C VAL A 448 -20.17 -16.86 -9.93
N ASN A 449 -19.06 -16.37 -10.46
CA ASN A 449 -18.18 -17.14 -11.35
C ASN A 449 -17.02 -17.86 -10.62
N THR A 450 -17.05 -17.97 -9.31
CA THR A 450 -16.00 -18.67 -8.56
C THR A 450 -16.43 -20.12 -8.32
N PRO A 451 -15.63 -21.12 -8.74
CA PRO A 451 -15.96 -22.51 -8.44
C PRO A 451 -15.92 -22.75 -6.93
N PRO A 452 -16.74 -23.65 -6.41
CA PRO A 452 -16.65 -24.07 -5.02
C PRO A 452 -15.25 -24.59 -4.70
N ALA A 453 -14.84 -24.57 -3.44
CA ALA A 453 -13.53 -25.02 -3.00
C ALA A 453 -13.64 -26.24 -2.11
N ALA A 454 -12.77 -27.24 -2.29
CA ALA A 454 -12.58 -28.31 -1.32
C ALA A 454 -11.71 -27.77 -0.17
N VAL A 455 -12.28 -27.63 1.03
CA VAL A 455 -11.65 -26.99 2.19
C VAL A 455 -11.06 -28.01 3.15
N GLU A 456 -11.80 -29.10 3.39
CA GLU A 456 -11.36 -30.17 4.26
C GLU A 456 -11.19 -31.47 3.47
N PRO A 457 -10.09 -32.23 3.70
CA PRO A 457 -9.93 -33.54 3.09
C PRO A 457 -10.98 -34.53 3.65
N ILE A 458 -11.58 -35.33 2.75
CA ILE A 458 -12.46 -36.42 3.16
C ILE A 458 -11.57 -37.53 3.72
N PRO A 459 -11.81 -38.06 4.93
CA PRO A 459 -11.02 -39.13 5.51
C PRO A 459 -11.06 -40.39 4.66
N ASP A 460 -10.00 -41.19 4.66
CA ASP A 460 -9.98 -42.51 4.01
C ASP A 460 -10.96 -43.47 4.70
N LEU A 461 -11.65 -44.29 3.91
CA LEU A 461 -12.55 -45.32 4.38
C LEU A 461 -11.83 -46.66 4.54
N LEU A 462 -11.73 -47.15 5.75
CA LEU A 462 -11.25 -48.51 6.04
C LEU A 462 -12.45 -49.45 6.21
N TYR A 463 -12.54 -50.49 5.39
CA TYR A 463 -13.66 -51.46 5.47
C TYR A 463 -13.20 -52.86 5.81
N SER A 464 -14.07 -53.64 6.48
CA SER A 464 -13.89 -55.07 6.74
C SER A 464 -14.80 -55.87 5.76
N PRO A 465 -14.30 -56.98 5.18
CA PRO A 465 -15.13 -57.80 4.28
C PRO A 465 -16.41 -58.30 4.91
N GLY A 466 -17.56 -58.18 4.23
CA GLY A 466 -18.86 -58.61 4.71
C GLY A 466 -19.56 -57.68 5.68
N GLU A 467 -18.89 -56.65 6.20
CA GLU A 467 -19.46 -55.66 7.10
C GLU A 467 -20.13 -54.51 6.37
N SER A 468 -21.18 -54.00 6.99
CA SER A 468 -21.83 -52.74 6.55
C SER A 468 -21.04 -51.55 7.07
N PHE A 469 -20.91 -50.54 6.28
CA PHE A 469 -20.22 -49.31 6.64
C PHE A 469 -21.10 -48.08 6.42
N MET A 470 -20.82 -47.05 7.18
CA MET A 470 -21.31 -45.68 7.00
C MET A 470 -20.15 -44.73 7.09
N HIS A 471 -19.97 -43.88 6.04
CA HIS A 471 -18.84 -42.93 5.97
C HIS A 471 -19.39 -41.56 5.60
N PRO A 472 -19.54 -40.63 6.59
CA PRO A 472 -20.05 -39.30 6.35
C PRO A 472 -18.98 -38.40 5.69
N VAL A 473 -19.44 -37.57 4.78
CA VAL A 473 -18.65 -36.43 4.24
C VAL A 473 -18.99 -35.24 5.12
N SER A 474 -17.94 -34.56 5.63
CA SER A 474 -18.15 -33.35 6.45
C SER A 474 -19.00 -32.32 5.72
N PRO A 475 -19.99 -31.69 6.33
CA PRO A 475 -20.72 -30.58 5.73
C PRO A 475 -19.84 -29.39 5.36
N THR A 476 -18.66 -29.30 5.98
CA THR A 476 -17.64 -28.27 5.75
C THR A 476 -16.55 -28.70 4.76
N ALA A 477 -16.66 -29.91 4.17
CA ALA A 477 -15.68 -30.42 3.21
C ALA A 477 -15.59 -29.56 1.93
N PHE A 478 -16.69 -28.91 1.57
CA PHE A 478 -16.77 -27.99 0.44
C PHE A 478 -17.36 -26.66 0.88
N TYR A 479 -16.83 -25.57 0.32
CA TYR A 479 -17.28 -24.21 0.58
C TYR A 479 -17.53 -23.48 -0.73
N ASP A 480 -18.65 -22.77 -0.83
CA ASP A 480 -18.90 -21.79 -1.89
C ASP A 480 -18.83 -20.38 -1.32
N ALA A 481 -18.21 -19.47 -2.08
CA ALA A 481 -18.05 -18.08 -1.68
C ALA A 481 -19.34 -17.27 -1.85
N GLU A 482 -20.31 -17.79 -2.63
CA GLU A 482 -21.58 -17.11 -2.89
C GLU A 482 -22.56 -17.36 -1.73
N PRO A 483 -23.04 -16.29 -1.03
CA PRO A 483 -23.97 -16.42 0.05
C PRO A 483 -25.34 -16.95 -0.42
N GLY A 484 -25.71 -18.12 0.08
CA GLY A 484 -27.00 -18.74 -0.24
C GLY A 484 -26.96 -19.80 -1.35
N ASP A 485 -25.81 -20.07 -1.92
CA ASP A 485 -25.67 -21.16 -2.89
C ASP A 485 -25.70 -22.53 -2.20
N VAL A 486 -26.45 -23.45 -2.80
CA VAL A 486 -26.61 -24.83 -2.31
C VAL A 486 -25.79 -25.75 -3.18
N LEU A 487 -24.71 -26.29 -2.61
CA LEU A 487 -23.86 -27.24 -3.29
C LEU A 487 -24.56 -28.59 -3.52
N LYS A 488 -24.59 -29.04 -4.77
CA LYS A 488 -25.04 -30.37 -5.14
C LYS A 488 -23.84 -31.32 -5.15
N LEU A 489 -23.88 -32.34 -4.29
CA LEU A 489 -22.82 -33.34 -4.21
C LEU A 489 -23.15 -34.56 -5.07
N ARG A 490 -22.15 -35.06 -5.78
CA ARG A 490 -22.19 -36.36 -6.47
C ARG A 490 -20.89 -37.10 -6.21
N ALA A 491 -20.92 -38.43 -6.28
CA ALA A 491 -19.74 -39.25 -6.11
C ALA A 491 -19.53 -40.20 -7.27
N CYS A 492 -18.29 -40.39 -7.66
CA CYS A 492 -17.85 -41.31 -8.71
C CYS A 492 -16.47 -41.90 -8.37
N ARG A 493 -16.04 -42.89 -9.12
CA ARG A 493 -14.63 -43.32 -9.09
C ARG A 493 -13.73 -42.24 -9.67
N ASP A 494 -12.46 -42.26 -9.33
CA ASP A 494 -11.47 -41.30 -9.83
C ASP A 494 -11.35 -41.33 -11.37
N ASP A 495 -11.63 -42.47 -11.97
CA ASP A 495 -11.72 -42.68 -13.45
C ASP A 495 -13.03 -42.17 -14.07
N GLY A 496 -13.92 -41.54 -13.32
CA GLY A 496 -15.22 -41.04 -13.75
C GLY A 496 -16.33 -42.07 -13.83
N ARG A 497 -16.05 -43.37 -13.59
CA ARG A 497 -17.06 -44.43 -13.62
C ARG A 497 -17.98 -44.38 -12.40
N ARG A 498 -19.12 -45.06 -12.49
CA ARG A 498 -20.07 -45.16 -11.34
C ARG A 498 -19.42 -45.84 -10.14
N LEU A 499 -19.93 -45.54 -8.95
CA LEU A 499 -19.54 -46.24 -7.73
C LEU A 499 -19.75 -47.78 -7.88
N PRO A 500 -18.97 -48.58 -7.16
CA PRO A 500 -19.21 -50.02 -7.11
C PRO A 500 -20.63 -50.34 -6.65
N HIS A 501 -21.22 -51.45 -7.12
CA HIS A 501 -22.62 -51.86 -6.80
C HIS A 501 -22.86 -52.06 -5.29
N TRP A 502 -21.83 -52.29 -4.49
CA TRP A 502 -21.87 -52.46 -3.07
C TRP A 502 -21.75 -51.16 -2.26
N MET A 503 -21.57 -50.02 -2.93
CA MET A 503 -21.39 -48.69 -2.34
C MET A 503 -22.42 -47.71 -2.92
N HIS A 504 -23.14 -47.02 -2.06
CA HIS A 504 -24.08 -45.97 -2.44
C HIS A 504 -23.75 -44.65 -1.75
N PHE A 505 -23.88 -43.53 -2.49
CA PHE A 505 -23.74 -42.20 -1.93
C PHE A 505 -25.09 -41.51 -1.85
N ASN A 506 -25.50 -41.15 -0.66
CA ASN A 506 -26.68 -40.34 -0.43
C ASN A 506 -26.30 -38.86 -0.37
N ALA A 507 -26.61 -38.11 -1.43
CA ALA A 507 -26.26 -36.71 -1.54
C ALA A 507 -26.99 -35.82 -0.48
N GLY A 508 -28.21 -36.16 -0.10
CA GLY A 508 -28.99 -35.41 0.91
C GLY A 508 -28.44 -35.56 2.32
N LEU A 509 -27.94 -36.75 2.67
CA LEU A 509 -27.31 -37.03 3.97
C LEU A 509 -25.79 -36.86 3.93
N GLN A 510 -25.23 -36.58 2.76
CA GLN A 510 -23.78 -36.48 2.51
C GLN A 510 -23.00 -37.68 3.05
N THR A 511 -23.54 -38.91 2.83
CA THR A 511 -22.99 -40.10 3.48
C THR A 511 -22.91 -41.26 2.49
N PHE A 512 -21.76 -41.95 2.49
CA PHE A 512 -21.58 -43.22 1.81
C PHE A 512 -22.08 -44.36 2.71
N THR A 513 -22.84 -45.25 2.14
CA THR A 513 -23.33 -46.47 2.80
C THR A 513 -23.11 -47.67 1.91
N GLY A 514 -22.97 -48.83 2.51
CA GLY A 514 -22.82 -50.05 1.73
C GLY A 514 -22.48 -51.26 2.58
N LYS A 515 -22.37 -52.43 1.89
CA LYS A 515 -21.91 -53.66 2.49
C LYS A 515 -20.76 -54.21 1.63
N ALA A 516 -19.59 -54.27 2.25
CA ALA A 516 -18.39 -54.69 1.57
C ALA A 516 -18.47 -56.18 1.13
N PRO A 517 -18.07 -56.54 -0.08
CA PRO A 517 -18.11 -57.93 -0.55
C PRO A 517 -17.10 -58.79 0.22
N LEU A 518 -17.49 -60.07 0.44
CA LEU A 518 -16.67 -61.06 1.16
C LEU A 518 -15.37 -61.36 0.42
N HIS A 519 -15.42 -61.41 -0.92
CA HIS A 519 -14.30 -61.69 -1.82
C HIS A 519 -14.03 -60.46 -2.73
N ALA A 520 -13.37 -59.47 -2.18
CA ALA A 520 -13.04 -58.30 -2.99
C ALA A 520 -11.65 -58.43 -3.57
N GLU A 521 -11.56 -58.45 -4.89
CA GLU A 521 -10.31 -58.32 -5.64
C GLU A 521 -9.69 -56.92 -5.54
N ILE A 522 -10.46 -55.95 -5.01
CA ILE A 522 -10.05 -54.53 -4.92
C ILE A 522 -9.41 -54.27 -3.57
N THR A 523 -8.11 -54.18 -3.53
CA THR A 523 -7.34 -53.80 -2.31
C THR A 523 -7.41 -52.32 -2.02
N GLU A 524 -7.45 -51.48 -3.05
CA GLU A 524 -7.55 -50.03 -2.96
C GLU A 524 -8.46 -49.47 -4.07
N LEU A 525 -9.29 -48.49 -3.71
CA LEU A 525 -10.19 -47.82 -4.65
C LEU A 525 -10.18 -46.30 -4.33
N ARG A 526 -9.98 -45.47 -5.36
CA ARG A 526 -10.14 -44.01 -5.23
C ARG A 526 -11.57 -43.61 -5.56
N ILE A 527 -12.14 -42.83 -4.65
CA ILE A 527 -13.46 -42.23 -4.82
C ILE A 527 -13.32 -40.72 -4.83
N THR A 528 -13.95 -40.09 -5.82
CA THR A 528 -14.00 -38.63 -5.96
C THR A 528 -15.41 -38.15 -5.65
N VAL A 529 -15.52 -37.21 -4.72
CA VAL A 529 -16.74 -36.42 -4.46
C VAL A 529 -16.61 -35.12 -5.24
N VAL A 530 -17.63 -34.79 -6.00
CA VAL A 530 -17.72 -33.58 -6.81
C VAL A 530 -18.85 -32.73 -6.24
N ALA A 531 -18.52 -31.51 -5.85
CA ALA A 531 -19.47 -30.49 -5.45
C ALA A 531 -19.69 -29.53 -6.64
N SER A 532 -20.93 -29.29 -7.02
CA SER A 532 -21.28 -28.32 -8.06
C SER A 532 -22.21 -27.25 -7.48
N ASN A 533 -21.95 -26.00 -7.81
CA ASN A 533 -22.81 -24.86 -7.48
C ASN A 533 -23.97 -24.70 -8.48
N LEU A 534 -24.81 -23.68 -8.28
CA LEU A 534 -25.97 -23.42 -9.16
C LEU A 534 -25.55 -23.04 -10.60
N ASP A 535 -24.37 -22.45 -10.77
CA ASP A 535 -23.79 -22.09 -12.08
C ASP A 535 -23.12 -23.28 -12.79
N GLY A 536 -23.09 -24.46 -12.16
CA GLY A 536 -22.49 -25.67 -12.72
C GLY A 536 -20.96 -25.74 -12.61
N LEU A 537 -20.33 -24.84 -11.84
CA LEU A 537 -18.91 -24.90 -11.55
C LEU A 537 -18.64 -25.97 -10.48
N GLU A 538 -17.52 -26.71 -10.62
CA GLU A 538 -17.23 -27.89 -9.83
C GLU A 538 -15.95 -27.78 -8.99
N ALA A 539 -16.01 -28.34 -7.79
CA ALA A 539 -14.84 -28.70 -6.98
C ALA A 539 -14.78 -30.20 -6.76
N ARG A 540 -13.60 -30.75 -6.58
CA ARG A 540 -13.38 -32.20 -6.41
C ARG A 540 -12.50 -32.47 -5.18
N SER A 541 -12.90 -33.48 -4.40
CA SER A 541 -12.11 -34.03 -3.30
C SER A 541 -12.07 -35.55 -3.42
N THR A 542 -10.91 -36.14 -3.24
CA THR A 542 -10.69 -37.57 -3.45
C THR A 542 -10.19 -38.21 -2.17
N PHE A 543 -10.74 -39.39 -1.82
CA PHE A 543 -10.32 -40.21 -0.69
C PHE A 543 -10.12 -41.67 -1.11
N MET A 544 -9.40 -42.42 -0.28
CA MET A 544 -9.09 -43.82 -0.53
C MET A 544 -10.05 -44.73 0.24
N VAL A 545 -10.52 -45.78 -0.43
CA VAL A 545 -11.23 -46.89 0.18
C VAL A 545 -10.29 -48.08 0.22
N ARG A 546 -9.92 -48.52 1.44
CA ARG A 546 -8.94 -49.56 1.69
C ARG A 546 -9.50 -50.67 2.54
N ARG A 547 -9.08 -51.91 2.26
CA ARG A 547 -9.37 -53.03 3.11
C ARG A 547 -8.54 -52.94 4.40
N ARG A 548 -9.19 -53.14 5.53
CA ARG A 548 -8.50 -53.23 6.83
C ARG A 548 -7.62 -54.48 6.85
N THR A 549 -6.34 -54.33 6.93
CA THR A 549 -5.40 -55.43 7.18
C THR A 549 -5.51 -55.75 8.67
N SER A 550 -5.90 -56.99 8.99
CA SER A 550 -5.98 -57.53 10.34
C SER A 550 -4.64 -57.53 11.05
#